data_d4d76b8c0b2f1952e9b3935f6213c329
#
_entry.id   d4d76b8c0b2f1952e9b3935f6213c329
#
_cell.length_a   1.000
_cell.length_b   1.000
_cell.length_c   1.000
_cell.angle_alpha   90.00
_cell.angle_beta   90.00
_cell.angle_gamma   90.00
#
_symmetry.space_group_name_H-M   'P 1'
#
loop_
_entity.id
_entity.type
_entity.pdbx_description
1 polymer ?
#
loop_
_entity_poly.entity_id
_entity_poly.type
_entity_poly.pdbx_seq_one_letter_code
_entity_poly.pdbx_strand_id
1 'polypeptide(L)'
;MQNKDWGKGIPSYNESDLMSDEELIRFAMDIVAKYELNGNGYELVDWTCEPNVFPNIVLRKNGELIFVVVKVAVAPNHATLSNFWKNAYAQKAKKDYGAKCLFAPVDIGACDAERFDAGLVLRGDAYYANYKGMEELTGDIPITQEEVQQGLKEAEGMK
;
A
#
# COMPACT_ATOMS: atom_id res chain seq x y z
N MET A 1 3.07 8.87 -32.80
CA MET A 1 4.33 8.47 -32.18
C MET A 1 4.74 9.46 -31.11
N GLN A 2 5.16 8.96 -30.02
CA GLN A 2 5.55 9.79 -28.91
C GLN A 2 6.93 10.39 -29.13
N ASN A 3 7.08 11.68 -28.93
CA ASN A 3 8.36 12.33 -28.99
C ASN A 3 9.19 12.01 -27.76
N LYS A 4 10.45 11.71 -27.99
CA LYS A 4 11.39 11.54 -26.90
C LYS A 4 12.31 12.74 -26.84
N ASP A 5 12.57 13.16 -25.64
CA ASP A 5 13.42 14.30 -25.38
C ASP A 5 14.84 13.81 -25.11
N TRP A 6 15.51 13.42 -26.17
CA TRP A 6 16.79 12.73 -26.10
C TRP A 6 17.88 13.48 -25.35
N GLY A 7 17.79 14.79 -25.28
CA GLY A 7 18.76 15.59 -24.55
C GLY A 7 18.49 15.74 -23.07
N LYS A 8 17.32 15.29 -22.60
CA LYS A 8 16.88 15.49 -21.21
C LYS A 8 16.68 14.22 -20.42
N GLY A 9 16.94 13.08 -21.01
CA GLY A 9 16.96 11.80 -20.32
C GLY A 9 15.63 11.09 -20.19
N ILE A 10 14.55 11.76 -19.84
CA ILE A 10 13.27 11.10 -19.60
C ILE A 10 12.43 11.10 -20.88
N PRO A 11 12.03 9.91 -21.38
CA PRO A 11 11.15 9.84 -22.53
C PRO A 11 9.82 10.53 -22.28
N SER A 12 9.27 11.17 -23.31
CA SER A 12 7.94 11.75 -23.22
C SER A 12 6.91 10.66 -22.97
N TYR A 13 5.90 10.97 -22.21
CA TYR A 13 4.79 10.07 -21.96
C TYR A 13 3.49 10.87 -21.95
N ASN A 14 2.38 10.16 -22.10
CA ASN A 14 1.06 10.74 -22.00
C ASN A 14 0.56 10.56 -20.57
N GLU A 15 0.18 11.65 -19.91
CA GLU A 15 -0.31 11.58 -18.53
C GLU A 15 -1.48 10.61 -18.35
N SER A 16 -2.31 10.46 -19.39
CA SER A 16 -3.42 9.51 -19.35
C SER A 16 -2.97 8.05 -19.27
N ASP A 17 -1.70 7.77 -19.57
CA ASP A 17 -1.14 6.42 -19.47
C ASP A 17 -0.57 6.10 -18.08
N LEU A 18 -0.47 7.08 -17.20
CA LEU A 18 -0.05 6.84 -15.82
C LEU A 18 -1.08 5.99 -15.11
N MET A 19 -0.62 5.01 -14.34
CA MET A 19 -1.51 4.23 -13.50
C MET A 19 -2.08 5.12 -12.41
N SER A 20 -3.40 5.05 -12.24
CA SER A 20 -4.09 5.79 -11.18
C SER A 20 -3.81 5.18 -9.82
N ASP A 21 -4.08 5.93 -8.75
CA ASP A 21 -3.96 5.42 -7.38
C ASP A 21 -4.83 4.19 -7.16
N GLU A 22 -6.03 4.17 -7.74
CA GLU A 22 -6.93 3.02 -7.67
C GLU A 22 -6.35 1.79 -8.35
N GLU A 23 -5.73 1.97 -9.53
CA GLU A 23 -5.09 0.86 -10.23
C GLU A 23 -3.88 0.33 -9.46
N LEU A 24 -3.09 1.22 -8.88
CA LEU A 24 -1.93 0.84 -8.09
C LEU A 24 -2.33 0.04 -6.85
N ILE A 25 -3.34 0.50 -6.11
CA ILE A 25 -3.78 -0.21 -4.91
C ILE A 25 -4.41 -1.56 -5.27
N ARG A 26 -5.16 -1.63 -6.36
CA ARG A 26 -5.75 -2.88 -6.82
C ARG A 26 -4.67 -3.91 -7.17
N PHE A 27 -3.63 -3.47 -7.87
CA PHE A 27 -2.50 -4.34 -8.20
C PHE A 27 -1.78 -4.81 -6.95
N ALA A 28 -1.53 -3.89 -6.01
CA ALA A 28 -0.88 -4.22 -4.74
C ALA A 28 -1.70 -5.25 -3.96
N MET A 29 -3.01 -5.08 -3.91
CA MET A 29 -3.90 -6.01 -3.21
C MET A 29 -3.89 -7.41 -3.85
N ASP A 30 -3.83 -7.47 -5.18
CA ASP A 30 -3.70 -8.75 -5.89
C ASP A 30 -2.41 -9.46 -5.50
N ILE A 31 -1.31 -8.73 -5.41
CA ILE A 31 -0.01 -9.28 -5.02
C ILE A 31 -0.08 -9.83 -3.59
N VAL A 32 -0.61 -9.05 -2.66
CA VAL A 32 -0.73 -9.46 -1.26
C VAL A 32 -1.62 -10.70 -1.15
N ALA A 33 -2.77 -10.69 -1.80
CA ALA A 33 -3.71 -11.82 -1.76
C ALA A 33 -3.07 -13.09 -2.33
N LYS A 34 -2.43 -13.00 -3.48
CA LYS A 34 -1.78 -14.16 -4.10
C LYS A 34 -0.69 -14.73 -3.22
N TYR A 35 0.12 -13.84 -2.62
CA TYR A 35 1.21 -14.27 -1.76
C TYR A 35 0.71 -14.92 -0.47
N GLU A 36 -0.25 -14.28 0.20
CA GLU A 36 -0.68 -14.72 1.53
C GLU A 36 -1.70 -15.87 1.50
N LEU A 37 -2.53 -15.94 0.45
CA LEU A 37 -3.51 -17.03 0.34
C LEU A 37 -2.89 -18.33 -0.18
N ASN A 38 -1.77 -18.25 -0.89
CA ASN A 38 -1.11 -19.43 -1.43
C ASN A 38 -0.13 -20.04 -0.44
N GLY A 39 -0.59 -21.01 0.34
CA GLY A 39 0.28 -21.80 1.21
C GLY A 39 0.50 -21.24 2.60
N ASN A 40 -0.01 -20.06 2.92
CA ASN A 40 0.15 -19.46 4.25
C ASN A 40 -1.05 -19.70 5.18
N GLY A 41 -2.09 -20.36 4.68
CA GLY A 41 -3.23 -20.76 5.51
C GLY A 41 -4.24 -19.66 5.80
N TYR A 42 -4.16 -18.55 5.11
CA TYR A 42 -5.13 -17.47 5.27
C TYR A 42 -6.35 -17.72 4.37
N GLU A 43 -7.53 -17.41 4.90
CA GLU A 43 -8.79 -17.44 4.16
C GLU A 43 -9.24 -16.00 3.91
N LEU A 44 -9.61 -15.67 2.68
CA LEU A 44 -10.12 -14.35 2.34
C LEU A 44 -11.58 -14.21 2.78
N VAL A 45 -11.86 -13.22 3.62
CA VAL A 45 -13.21 -12.94 4.12
C VAL A 45 -13.84 -11.78 3.37
N ASP A 46 -13.10 -10.70 3.16
CA ASP A 46 -13.59 -9.51 2.49
C ASP A 46 -12.43 -8.69 1.95
N TRP A 47 -12.72 -7.80 1.00
CA TRP A 47 -11.69 -6.92 0.47
C TRP A 47 -12.31 -5.69 -0.21
N THR A 48 -11.58 -4.56 -0.20
CA THR A 48 -11.98 -3.37 -0.92
C THR A 48 -10.75 -2.64 -1.48
N CYS A 49 -10.86 -2.16 -2.72
CA CYS A 49 -9.82 -1.36 -3.35
C CYS A 49 -10.07 0.14 -3.21
N GLU A 50 -11.08 0.55 -2.46
CA GLU A 50 -11.36 1.97 -2.28
C GLU A 50 -10.26 2.64 -1.46
N PRO A 51 -9.71 3.79 -1.93
CA PRO A 51 -8.71 4.53 -1.16
C PRO A 51 -9.26 4.98 0.19
N ASN A 52 -8.39 5.01 1.18
CA ASN A 52 -8.69 5.50 2.54
C ASN A 52 -9.75 4.69 3.30
N VAL A 53 -10.03 3.49 2.84
CA VAL A 53 -10.94 2.57 3.56
C VAL A 53 -10.09 1.60 4.38
N PHE A 54 -10.46 1.41 5.64
CA PHE A 54 -9.83 0.45 6.54
C PHE A 54 -10.87 -0.57 7.03
N PRO A 55 -10.56 -1.86 6.99
CA PRO A 55 -9.37 -2.47 6.40
C PRO A 55 -9.49 -2.65 4.89
N ASN A 56 -8.35 -2.82 4.21
CA ASN A 56 -8.33 -3.13 2.78
C ASN A 56 -8.70 -4.59 2.53
N ILE A 57 -8.14 -5.49 3.35
CA ILE A 57 -8.36 -6.94 3.24
C ILE A 57 -8.72 -7.46 4.61
N VAL A 58 -9.68 -8.37 4.66
CA VAL A 58 -10.03 -9.10 5.88
C VAL A 58 -9.74 -10.57 5.64
N LEU A 59 -8.91 -11.14 6.49
CA LEU A 59 -8.52 -12.54 6.42
C LEU A 59 -8.96 -13.27 7.69
N ARG A 60 -8.98 -14.59 7.62
CA ARG A 60 -9.17 -15.48 8.78
C ARG A 60 -8.11 -16.56 8.74
N LYS A 61 -7.55 -16.85 9.92
CA LYS A 61 -6.61 -17.95 10.06
C LYS A 61 -6.81 -18.56 11.44
N ASN A 62 -7.00 -19.87 11.50
CA ASN A 62 -7.23 -20.60 12.76
C ASN A 62 -8.37 -20.00 13.58
N GLY A 63 -9.42 -19.55 12.92
CA GLY A 63 -10.57 -18.93 13.57
C GLY A 63 -10.37 -17.47 14.00
N GLU A 64 -9.20 -16.92 13.79
CA GLU A 64 -8.87 -15.55 14.18
C GLU A 64 -9.07 -14.58 13.02
N LEU A 65 -9.76 -13.48 13.28
CA LEU A 65 -10.00 -12.42 12.31
C LEU A 65 -8.77 -11.52 12.20
N ILE A 66 -8.37 -11.22 10.97
CA ILE A 66 -7.16 -10.44 10.69
C ILE A 66 -7.49 -9.32 9.71
N PHE A 67 -7.20 -8.09 10.11
CA PHE A 67 -7.37 -6.91 9.26
C PHE A 67 -6.02 -6.55 8.65
N VAL A 68 -5.99 -6.33 7.34
CA VAL A 68 -4.77 -5.97 6.63
C VAL A 68 -4.89 -4.58 6.05
N VAL A 69 -3.91 -3.75 6.35
CA VAL A 69 -3.76 -2.41 5.75
C VAL A 69 -2.74 -2.54 4.62
N VAL A 70 -3.17 -2.33 3.39
CA VAL A 70 -2.29 -2.35 2.23
C VAL A 70 -1.93 -0.93 1.86
N LYS A 71 -0.64 -0.66 1.72
CA LYS A 71 -0.14 0.61 1.19
C LYS A 71 0.72 0.32 -0.01
N VAL A 72 0.63 1.20 -1.00
CA VAL A 72 1.39 1.08 -2.24
C VAL A 72 2.17 2.36 -2.48
N ALA A 73 3.39 2.22 -2.97
CA ALA A 73 4.19 3.35 -3.41
C ALA A 73 4.83 3.01 -4.76
N VAL A 74 5.17 4.04 -5.51
CA VAL A 74 5.90 3.88 -6.77
C VAL A 74 7.38 4.10 -6.47
N ALA A 75 8.19 3.08 -6.73
CA ALA A 75 9.63 3.15 -6.51
C ALA A 75 10.25 4.27 -7.36
N PRO A 76 11.26 4.98 -6.89
CA PRO A 76 12.11 4.66 -5.73
C PRO A 76 11.51 4.99 -4.35
N ASN A 77 10.29 5.50 -4.30
CA ASN A 77 9.62 5.70 -3.02
C ASN A 77 9.21 4.34 -2.44
N HIS A 78 9.08 4.27 -1.13
CA HIS A 78 8.68 3.07 -0.42
C HIS A 78 7.32 3.26 0.24
N ALA A 79 6.50 2.21 0.20
CA ALA A 79 5.24 2.20 0.93
C ALA A 79 5.53 2.18 2.42
N THR A 80 5.02 3.16 3.15
CA THR A 80 5.24 3.32 4.58
C THR A 80 3.94 3.67 5.29
N LEU A 81 3.94 3.48 6.58
CA LEU A 81 2.83 3.87 7.44
C LEU A 81 3.43 4.45 8.71
N SER A 82 3.02 5.65 9.09
CA SER A 82 3.54 6.30 10.30
C SER A 82 3.15 5.51 11.54
N ASN A 83 3.93 5.64 12.60
CA ASN A 83 3.65 4.97 13.87
C ASN A 83 2.30 5.37 14.45
N PHE A 84 1.89 6.63 14.24
CA PHE A 84 0.56 7.09 14.65
C PHE A 84 -0.53 6.23 13.98
N TRP A 85 -0.47 6.05 12.66
CA TRP A 85 -1.47 5.28 11.94
C TRP A 85 -1.38 3.80 12.22
N LYS A 86 -0.16 3.27 12.42
CA LYS A 86 0.02 1.87 12.82
C LYS A 86 -0.73 1.59 14.13
N ASN A 87 -0.56 2.46 15.11
CA ASN A 87 -1.26 2.33 16.39
C ASN A 87 -2.77 2.50 16.24
N ALA A 88 -3.19 3.50 15.48
CA ALA A 88 -4.62 3.80 15.30
C ALA A 88 -5.37 2.63 14.67
N TYR A 89 -4.82 2.06 13.61
CA TYR A 89 -5.43 0.92 12.94
C TYR A 89 -5.46 -0.32 13.81
N ALA A 90 -4.34 -0.61 14.49
CA ALA A 90 -4.26 -1.78 15.37
C ALA A 90 -5.24 -1.67 16.54
N GLN A 91 -5.35 -0.49 17.14
CA GLN A 91 -6.27 -0.26 18.26
C GLN A 91 -7.72 -0.37 17.81
N LYS A 92 -8.04 0.17 16.64
CA LYS A 92 -9.40 0.08 16.10
C LYS A 92 -9.78 -1.37 15.78
N ALA A 93 -8.88 -2.11 15.16
CA ALA A 93 -9.13 -3.52 14.85
C ALA A 93 -9.39 -4.35 16.12
N LYS A 94 -8.57 -4.15 17.13
CA LYS A 94 -8.68 -4.89 18.39
C LYS A 94 -9.92 -4.48 19.18
N LYS A 95 -10.14 -3.18 19.34
CA LYS A 95 -11.21 -2.64 20.18
C LYS A 95 -12.60 -2.90 19.59
N ASP A 96 -12.76 -2.64 18.30
CA ASP A 96 -14.07 -2.68 17.66
C ASP A 96 -14.43 -4.08 17.15
N TYR A 97 -13.44 -4.91 16.82
CA TYR A 97 -13.67 -6.17 16.12
C TYR A 97 -12.96 -7.37 16.74
N GLY A 98 -12.10 -7.16 17.73
CA GLY A 98 -11.29 -8.25 18.30
C GLY A 98 -10.34 -8.86 17.27
N ALA A 99 -9.93 -8.09 16.27
CA ALA A 99 -9.12 -8.57 15.16
C ALA A 99 -7.65 -8.19 15.34
N LYS A 100 -6.77 -9.03 14.78
CA LYS A 100 -5.38 -8.70 14.58
C LYS A 100 -5.27 -7.66 13.47
N CYS A 101 -4.21 -6.87 13.47
CA CYS A 101 -3.97 -5.91 12.38
C CYS A 101 -2.57 -6.12 11.82
N LEU A 102 -2.48 -6.26 10.51
CA LEU A 102 -1.21 -6.43 9.79
C LEU A 102 -1.07 -5.34 8.74
N PHE A 103 0.17 -4.94 8.49
CA PHE A 103 0.51 -3.94 7.48
C PHE A 103 1.23 -4.63 6.32
N ALA A 104 0.74 -4.41 5.11
CA ALA A 104 1.28 -5.01 3.89
C ALA A 104 1.78 -3.90 2.94
N PRO A 105 3.06 -3.54 3.02
CA PRO A 105 3.63 -2.55 2.10
C PRO A 105 4.01 -3.19 0.77
N VAL A 106 3.64 -2.55 -0.34
CA VAL A 106 3.98 -2.99 -1.69
C VAL A 106 4.60 -1.82 -2.45
N ASP A 107 5.80 -2.04 -2.99
CA ASP A 107 6.43 -1.06 -3.87
C ASP A 107 6.30 -1.53 -5.31
N ILE A 108 5.86 -0.66 -6.20
CA ILE A 108 5.74 -0.96 -7.62
C ILE A 108 6.74 -0.09 -8.37
N GLY A 109 7.57 -0.69 -9.21
CA GLY A 109 8.59 0.04 -9.92
C GLY A 109 8.60 -0.26 -11.41
N ALA A 110 8.89 0.77 -12.22
CA ALA A 110 9.09 0.60 -13.63
C ALA A 110 10.37 -0.18 -13.90
N CYS A 111 10.36 -1.05 -14.92
CA CYS A 111 11.56 -1.75 -15.34
C CYS A 111 12.50 -0.84 -16.14
N ASP A 112 11.97 0.23 -16.73
CA ASP A 112 12.77 1.24 -17.42
C ASP A 112 13.48 2.13 -16.39
N ALA A 113 14.79 2.27 -16.49
CA ALA A 113 15.59 2.97 -15.48
C ALA A 113 15.21 4.45 -15.34
N GLU A 114 14.93 5.12 -16.45
CA GLU A 114 14.59 6.54 -16.41
C GLU A 114 13.23 6.77 -15.75
N ARG A 115 12.26 5.91 -16.04
CA ARG A 115 10.93 5.98 -15.42
C ARG A 115 10.99 5.58 -13.96
N PHE A 116 11.81 4.61 -13.63
CA PHE A 116 12.04 4.23 -12.24
C PHE A 116 12.56 5.44 -11.44
N ASP A 117 13.59 6.11 -11.95
CA ASP A 117 14.18 7.26 -11.27
C ASP A 117 13.18 8.43 -11.14
N ALA A 118 12.28 8.56 -12.10
CA ALA A 118 11.26 9.59 -12.09
C ALA A 118 10.04 9.24 -11.22
N GLY A 119 9.96 8.01 -10.74
CA GLY A 119 8.80 7.55 -9.94
C GLY A 119 7.54 7.40 -10.76
N LEU A 120 7.65 6.90 -12.00
CA LEU A 120 6.52 6.77 -12.91
C LEU A 120 6.25 5.31 -13.26
N VAL A 121 4.98 4.92 -13.27
CA VAL A 121 4.53 3.61 -13.76
C VAL A 121 3.39 3.86 -14.76
N LEU A 122 3.57 3.38 -15.97
CA LEU A 122 2.62 3.58 -17.06
C LEU A 122 1.94 2.26 -17.43
N ARG A 123 0.65 2.35 -17.79
CA ARG A 123 -0.06 1.21 -18.36
C ARG A 123 0.64 0.79 -19.65
N GLY A 124 0.78 -0.51 -19.83
CA GLY A 124 1.41 -1.06 -21.00
C GLY A 124 2.92 -1.15 -20.96
N ASP A 125 3.56 -0.53 -19.98
CA ASP A 125 4.99 -0.68 -19.75
C ASP A 125 5.26 -1.86 -18.82
N ALA A 126 6.48 -2.37 -18.88
CA ALA A 126 6.91 -3.39 -17.92
C ALA A 126 7.14 -2.76 -16.56
N TYR A 127 6.60 -3.39 -15.53
CA TYR A 127 6.81 -2.98 -14.14
C TYR A 127 6.85 -4.21 -13.24
N TYR A 128 7.33 -4.03 -12.00
CA TYR A 128 7.45 -5.12 -11.05
C TYR A 128 6.89 -4.68 -9.70
N ALA A 129 6.59 -5.66 -8.86
CA ALA A 129 6.17 -5.42 -7.50
C ALA A 129 7.19 -6.00 -6.53
N ASN A 130 7.50 -5.27 -5.47
CA ASN A 130 8.33 -5.75 -4.38
C ASN A 130 7.47 -5.85 -3.13
N TYR A 131 7.21 -7.08 -2.70
CA TYR A 131 6.41 -7.38 -1.52
C TYR A 131 7.15 -8.42 -0.68
N LYS A 132 7.43 -8.10 0.57
CA LYS A 132 8.24 -8.95 1.46
C LYS A 132 7.44 -9.57 2.60
N GLY A 133 6.13 -9.41 2.60
CA GLY A 133 5.27 -9.94 3.65
C GLY A 133 4.66 -8.86 4.51
N MET A 134 3.93 -9.29 5.53
CA MET A 134 3.16 -8.40 6.39
C MET A 134 3.86 -8.17 7.72
N GLU A 135 3.71 -6.97 8.26
CA GLU A 135 4.19 -6.60 9.59
C GLU A 135 3.02 -6.60 10.57
N GLU A 136 3.15 -7.28 11.69
CA GLU A 136 2.10 -7.27 12.73
C GLU A 136 2.13 -5.92 13.47
N LEU A 137 0.95 -5.30 13.61
CA LEU A 137 0.79 -4.03 14.30
C LEU A 137 0.21 -4.29 15.69
N THR A 138 0.93 -3.87 16.72
CA THR A 138 0.53 -4.15 18.12
C THR A 138 -0.30 -3.04 18.74
N GLY A 139 -0.20 -1.82 18.21
CA GLY A 139 -0.97 -0.68 18.73
C GLY A 139 -0.32 0.06 19.88
N ASP A 140 0.91 -0.30 20.24
CA ASP A 140 1.62 0.25 21.40
C ASP A 140 3.00 0.84 21.04
N ILE A 141 3.20 1.21 19.78
CA ILE A 141 4.47 1.80 19.35
C ILE A 141 4.62 3.18 20.01
N PRO A 142 5.76 3.46 20.67
CA PRO A 142 5.99 4.81 21.22
C PRO A 142 5.99 5.88 20.12
N ILE A 143 5.25 6.96 20.34
CA ILE A 143 5.15 8.05 19.39
C ILE A 143 5.42 9.38 20.07
N THR A 144 5.99 10.34 19.31
CA THR A 144 6.28 11.68 19.81
C THR A 144 5.04 12.55 19.68
N GLN A 145 5.06 13.69 20.39
CA GLN A 145 3.99 14.69 20.28
C GLN A 145 3.87 15.21 18.84
N GLU A 146 4.98 15.36 18.15
CA GLU A 146 4.98 15.79 16.73
C GLU A 146 4.30 14.78 15.83
N GLU A 147 4.55 13.49 16.06
CA GLU A 147 3.90 12.41 15.30
C GLU A 147 2.40 12.40 15.54
N VAL A 148 1.95 12.64 16.76
CA VAL A 148 0.53 12.73 17.09
C VAL A 148 -0.13 13.87 16.33
N GLN A 149 0.50 15.05 16.34
CA GLN A 149 -0.04 16.22 15.66
C GLN A 149 -0.10 16.04 14.15
N GLN A 150 0.93 15.43 13.57
CA GLN A 150 0.96 15.15 12.14
C GLN A 150 -0.16 14.16 11.77
N GLY A 151 -0.34 13.11 12.57
CA GLY A 151 -1.40 12.12 12.34
C GLY A 151 -2.80 12.74 12.44
N LEU A 152 -3.02 13.63 13.40
CA LEU A 152 -4.32 14.32 13.54
C LEU A 152 -4.60 15.23 12.34
N LYS A 153 -3.58 15.90 11.80
CA LYS A 153 -3.68 16.70 10.59
C LYS A 153 -4.08 15.84 9.39
N GLU A 154 -3.44 14.70 9.24
CA GLU A 154 -3.75 13.77 8.15
C GLU A 154 -5.18 13.25 8.27
N ALA A 155 -5.63 12.95 9.49
CA ALA A 155 -6.99 12.50 9.73
C ALA A 155 -8.02 13.57 9.35
N GLU A 156 -7.75 14.85 9.62
CA GLU A 156 -8.63 15.94 9.21
C GLU A 156 -8.73 16.04 7.69
N GLY A 157 -7.62 15.86 6.98
CA GLY A 157 -7.59 15.91 5.52
C GLY A 157 -8.34 14.78 4.85
N MET A 158 -8.64 13.71 5.57
CA MET A 158 -9.36 12.54 5.04
C MET A 158 -10.88 12.61 5.19
N LYS A 159 -11.40 13.65 5.81
CA LYS A 159 -12.84 13.84 6.02
C LYS A 159 -13.52 14.49 4.83
#